data_b53d2795084ab93c915953a03b4643cb
#
_entry.id   b53d2795084ab93c915953a03b4643cb
#
_cell.length_a   1.000
_cell.length_b   1.000
_cell.length_c   1.000
_cell.angle_alpha   90.00
_cell.angle_beta   90.00
_cell.angle_gamma   90.00
#
_symmetry.space_group_name_H-M   'P 1'
#
loop_
_entity.id
_entity.type
_entity.pdbx_description
1 polymer ?
#
loop_
_entity_poly.entity_id
_entity_poly.type
_entity_poly.pdbx_seq_one_letter_code
_entity_poly.pdbx_strand_id
1 'polypeptide(L)'
;MKKDISASGASRNKIHNYRHDLLVWEFIDEMSAVMAEGAKSHGEPGDDGHWQKGFDNEKKDIWNHIFDHYRYYRLGDKSEPHLAKMAIGCMFQWYFDKRRQDGIPSDNREASPTFA
;
A
#
# COMPACT_ATOMS: atom_id res chain seq x y z
N MET A 1 -11.77 -16.92 -20.20
CA MET A 1 -10.61 -17.16 -19.34
C MET A 1 -9.75 -18.25 -19.94
N LYS A 2 -8.46 -18.00 -20.06
CA LYS A 2 -7.52 -18.98 -20.61
C LYS A 2 -7.19 -20.03 -19.55
N LYS A 3 -6.93 -21.25 -20.01
CA LYS A 3 -6.48 -22.30 -19.13
C LYS A 3 -5.00 -22.57 -19.35
N ASP A 4 -4.29 -22.75 -18.26
CA ASP A 4 -2.90 -23.22 -18.28
C ASP A 4 -2.91 -24.74 -18.12
N ILE A 5 -2.14 -25.40 -18.95
CA ILE A 5 -2.00 -26.86 -18.89
C ILE A 5 -0.56 -27.14 -18.50
N SER A 6 -0.39 -27.81 -17.37
CA SER A 6 0.95 -28.19 -16.90
C SER A 6 1.46 -29.43 -17.64
N ALA A 7 2.77 -29.68 -17.50
CA ALA A 7 3.40 -30.85 -18.11
C ALA A 7 2.80 -32.16 -17.59
N SER A 8 2.22 -32.18 -16.41
CA SER A 8 1.55 -33.36 -15.85
C SER A 8 0.14 -33.58 -16.40
N GLY A 9 -0.34 -32.69 -17.25
CA GLY A 9 -1.70 -32.75 -17.77
C GLY A 9 -2.76 -32.06 -16.90
N ALA A 10 -2.39 -31.62 -15.72
CA ALA A 10 -3.31 -30.82 -14.88
C ALA A 10 -3.55 -29.46 -15.51
N SER A 11 -4.76 -28.96 -15.40
CA SER A 11 -5.12 -27.65 -15.94
C SER A 11 -5.74 -26.77 -14.87
N ARG A 12 -5.61 -25.47 -15.04
CA ARG A 12 -6.23 -24.47 -14.18
C ARG A 12 -6.56 -23.24 -15.00
N ASN A 13 -7.52 -22.48 -14.51
CA ASN A 13 -7.88 -21.21 -15.15
C ASN A 13 -6.80 -20.16 -14.86
N LYS A 14 -6.42 -19.47 -15.91
CA LYS A 14 -5.55 -18.31 -15.78
C LYS A 14 -6.42 -17.09 -15.49
N ILE A 15 -6.31 -16.56 -14.30
CA ILE A 15 -7.23 -15.49 -13.83
C ILE A 15 -6.77 -14.13 -14.33
N HIS A 16 -5.45 -13.90 -14.45
CA HIS A 16 -4.88 -12.61 -14.83
C HIS A 16 -3.48 -12.80 -15.42
N ASN A 17 -2.96 -11.72 -16.00
CA ASN A 17 -1.64 -11.69 -16.63
C ASN A 17 -0.61 -10.97 -15.77
N TYR A 18 -0.71 -11.10 -14.46
CA TYR A 18 0.23 -10.47 -13.55
C TYR A 18 1.57 -11.21 -13.58
N ARG A 19 2.62 -10.45 -13.47
CA ARG A 19 3.98 -10.96 -13.49
C ARG A 19 4.68 -10.58 -12.19
N HIS A 20 4.29 -11.23 -11.11
CA HIS A 20 4.87 -11.00 -9.80
C HIS A 20 6.37 -11.30 -9.76
N ASP A 21 6.81 -12.17 -10.65
CA ASP A 21 8.23 -12.52 -10.81
C ASP A 21 9.11 -11.36 -11.30
N LEU A 22 8.49 -10.30 -11.85
CA LEU A 22 9.22 -9.12 -12.28
C LEU A 22 9.40 -8.08 -11.17
N LEU A 23 8.77 -8.29 -10.02
CA LEU A 23 8.91 -7.39 -8.89
C LEU A 23 10.21 -7.68 -8.14
N VAL A 24 10.82 -6.63 -7.59
CA VAL A 24 12.00 -6.80 -6.74
C VAL A 24 11.51 -7.15 -5.33
N TRP A 25 11.57 -8.43 -4.99
CA TRP A 25 11.01 -8.94 -3.75
C TRP A 25 11.72 -8.41 -2.50
N GLU A 26 13.01 -8.10 -2.59
CA GLU A 26 13.73 -7.46 -1.50
C GLU A 26 13.11 -6.12 -1.11
N PHE A 27 12.64 -5.35 -2.10
CA PHE A 27 11.96 -4.09 -1.83
C PHE A 27 10.58 -4.33 -1.21
N ILE A 28 9.87 -5.33 -1.68
CA ILE A 28 8.58 -5.74 -1.10
C ILE A 28 8.76 -6.15 0.36
N ASP A 29 9.81 -6.93 0.64
CA ASP A 29 10.13 -7.33 2.01
C ASP A 29 10.41 -6.13 2.90
N GLU A 30 11.12 -5.14 2.40
CA GLU A 30 11.39 -3.92 3.14
C GLU A 30 10.10 -3.15 3.46
N MET A 31 9.21 -3.04 2.49
CA MET A 31 7.89 -2.45 2.71
C MET A 31 7.11 -3.23 3.77
N SER A 32 7.12 -4.55 3.68
CA SER A 32 6.43 -5.42 4.63
C SER A 32 6.97 -5.25 6.04
N ALA A 33 8.29 -5.10 6.19
CA ALA A 33 8.91 -4.89 7.49
C ALA A 33 8.46 -3.54 8.10
N VAL A 34 8.40 -2.50 7.27
CA VAL A 34 7.90 -1.19 7.71
C VAL A 34 6.44 -1.29 8.16
N MET A 35 5.61 -2.00 7.40
CA MET A 35 4.20 -2.20 7.74
C MET A 35 4.05 -2.98 9.05
N ALA A 36 4.86 -4.00 9.26
CA ALA A 36 4.84 -4.79 10.48
C ALA A 36 5.21 -3.93 11.71
N GLU A 37 6.22 -3.08 11.56
CA GLU A 37 6.62 -2.17 12.62
C GLU A 37 5.53 -1.13 12.91
N GLY A 38 4.89 -0.62 11.87
CA GLY A 38 3.77 0.31 12.02
C GLY A 38 2.58 -0.32 12.73
N ALA A 39 2.22 -1.53 12.38
CA ALA A 39 1.14 -2.26 13.03
C ALA A 39 1.43 -2.48 14.52
N LYS A 40 2.68 -2.79 14.84
CA LYS A 40 3.11 -2.98 16.22
C LYS A 40 3.07 -1.67 17.02
N SER A 41 3.48 -0.57 16.39
CA SER A 41 3.62 0.72 17.07
C SER A 41 2.31 1.49 17.21
N HIS A 42 1.38 1.33 16.28
CA HIS A 42 0.17 2.14 16.19
C HIS A 42 -1.12 1.36 16.31
N GLY A 43 -1.08 0.05 16.07
CA GLY A 43 -2.26 -0.79 16.17
C GLY A 43 -2.56 -1.16 17.61
N GLU A 44 -3.83 -1.29 17.94
CA GLU A 44 -4.25 -1.94 19.16
C GLU A 44 -4.03 -3.46 19.01
N PRO A 45 -3.92 -4.22 20.11
CA PRO A 45 -3.80 -5.67 19.99
C PRO A 45 -4.90 -6.24 19.11
N GLY A 46 -4.49 -6.91 18.04
CA GLY A 46 -5.41 -7.50 17.07
C GLY A 46 -5.94 -6.55 16.01
N ASP A 47 -5.49 -5.30 15.98
CA ASP A 47 -5.93 -4.32 14.99
C ASP A 47 -4.79 -3.99 14.02
N ASP A 48 -4.48 -4.93 13.14
CA ASP A 48 -3.41 -4.78 12.16
C ASP A 48 -3.81 -3.84 11.01
N GLY A 49 -5.08 -3.56 10.86
CA GLY A 49 -5.59 -2.67 9.82
C GLY A 49 -5.74 -1.23 10.24
N HIS A 50 -4.99 -0.79 11.25
CA HIS A 50 -5.14 0.55 11.82
C HIS A 50 -5.14 1.67 10.79
N TRP A 51 -4.21 1.65 9.86
CA TRP A 51 -4.10 2.70 8.84
C TRP A 51 -5.33 2.76 7.92
N GLN A 52 -6.03 1.66 7.73
CA GLN A 52 -7.21 1.60 6.86
C GLN A 52 -8.40 2.34 7.44
N LYS A 53 -8.35 2.68 8.72
CA LYS A 53 -9.39 3.51 9.35
C LYS A 53 -9.38 4.94 8.83
N GLY A 54 -8.33 5.33 8.15
CA GLY A 54 -8.21 6.62 7.51
C GLY A 54 -7.46 7.64 8.35
N PHE A 55 -7.20 8.75 7.72
CA PHE A 55 -6.53 9.90 8.32
C PHE A 55 -7.47 11.09 8.25
N ASP A 56 -7.34 12.05 9.15
CA ASP A 56 -8.21 13.20 9.21
C ASP A 56 -8.22 13.97 7.90
N ASN A 57 -7.08 14.08 7.26
CA ASN A 57 -6.95 14.70 5.95
C ASN A 57 -5.98 13.87 5.12
N GLU A 58 -6.50 12.89 4.40
CA GLU A 58 -5.70 11.96 3.62
C GLU A 58 -4.71 12.65 2.70
N LYS A 59 -5.19 13.59 1.90
CA LYS A 59 -4.32 14.21 0.91
C LYS A 59 -3.21 15.02 1.54
N LYS A 60 -3.53 15.77 2.57
CA LYS A 60 -2.53 16.55 3.27
C LYS A 60 -1.56 15.64 4.02
N ASP A 61 -2.09 14.73 4.82
CA ASP A 61 -1.25 13.94 5.74
C ASP A 61 -0.40 12.94 5.00
N ILE A 62 -0.98 12.24 4.03
CA ILE A 62 -0.25 11.23 3.27
C ILE A 62 0.79 11.88 2.37
N TRP A 63 0.40 12.90 1.61
CA TRP A 63 1.33 13.54 0.68
C TRP A 63 2.44 14.31 1.38
N ASN A 64 2.15 14.98 2.48
CA ASN A 64 3.22 15.63 3.25
C ASN A 64 4.22 14.60 3.76
N HIS A 65 3.76 13.44 4.20
CA HIS A 65 4.64 12.37 4.64
C HIS A 65 5.51 11.84 3.50
N ILE A 66 4.91 11.64 2.34
CA ILE A 66 5.65 11.20 1.15
C ILE A 66 6.74 12.21 0.81
N PHE A 67 6.39 13.50 0.78
CA PHE A 67 7.36 14.54 0.45
C PHE A 67 8.44 14.71 1.50
N ASP A 68 8.13 14.51 2.77
CA ASP A 68 9.14 14.52 3.83
C ASP A 68 10.17 13.42 3.59
N HIS A 69 9.73 12.20 3.30
CA HIS A 69 10.64 11.11 2.99
C HIS A 69 11.44 11.37 1.73
N TYR A 70 10.83 11.93 0.71
CA TYR A 70 11.54 12.31 -0.50
C TYR A 70 12.65 13.31 -0.21
N ARG A 71 12.33 14.33 0.57
CA ARG A 71 13.31 15.36 0.95
C ARG A 71 14.49 14.77 1.70
N TYR A 72 14.24 13.97 2.72
CA TYR A 72 15.31 13.35 3.49
C TYR A 72 16.13 12.38 2.65
N TYR A 73 15.46 11.63 1.79
CA TYR A 73 16.14 10.76 0.83
C TYR A 73 17.12 11.57 -0.04
N ARG A 74 16.66 12.69 -0.59
CA ARG A 74 17.48 13.54 -1.44
C ARG A 74 18.66 14.16 -0.67
N LEU A 75 18.52 14.38 0.62
CA LEU A 75 19.58 14.89 1.47
C LEU A 75 20.57 13.80 1.89
N GLY A 76 20.36 12.58 1.49
CA GLY A 76 21.26 11.46 1.78
C GLY A 76 21.03 10.80 3.13
N ASP A 77 19.92 11.09 3.78
CA ASP A 77 19.61 10.45 5.05
C ASP A 77 19.32 8.96 4.86
N LYS A 78 19.98 8.14 5.66
CA LYS A 78 19.85 6.69 5.61
C LYS A 78 19.36 6.10 6.93
N SER A 79 18.87 6.94 7.82
CA SER A 79 18.38 6.48 9.13
C SER A 79 17.08 5.71 9.02
N GLU A 80 16.35 5.85 7.92
CA GLU A 80 15.07 5.20 7.66
C GLU A 80 15.02 4.75 6.20
N PRO A 81 14.20 3.73 5.89
CA PRO A 81 14.00 3.29 4.52
C PRO A 81 13.03 4.22 3.78
N HIS A 82 13.48 5.38 3.40
CA HIS A 82 12.63 6.43 2.84
C HIS A 82 11.89 6.00 1.57
N LEU A 83 12.55 5.27 0.67
CA LEU A 83 11.90 4.83 -0.57
C LEU A 83 10.75 3.87 -0.29
N ALA A 84 10.95 2.92 0.63
CA ALA A 84 9.89 2.01 1.03
C ALA A 84 8.73 2.77 1.68
N LYS A 85 9.02 3.74 2.52
CA LYS A 85 7.99 4.56 3.18
C LYS A 85 7.24 5.44 2.19
N MET A 86 7.90 5.95 1.18
CA MET A 86 7.25 6.69 0.09
C MET A 86 6.28 5.76 -0.68
N ALA A 87 6.73 4.57 -1.01
CA ALA A 87 5.90 3.60 -1.72
C ALA A 87 4.68 3.21 -0.90
N ILE A 88 4.85 3.03 0.41
CA ILE A 88 3.74 2.74 1.32
C ILE A 88 2.75 3.90 1.35
N GLY A 89 3.23 5.13 1.38
CA GLY A 89 2.37 6.31 1.32
C GLY A 89 1.54 6.32 0.03
N CYS A 90 2.15 5.99 -1.10
CA CYS A 90 1.44 5.87 -2.36
C CYS A 90 0.40 4.75 -2.32
N MET A 91 0.71 3.64 -1.68
CA MET A 91 -0.23 2.54 -1.49
C MET A 91 -1.44 2.98 -0.66
N PHE A 92 -1.20 3.73 0.42
CA PHE A 92 -2.28 4.27 1.24
C PHE A 92 -3.20 5.17 0.42
N GLN A 93 -2.61 6.09 -0.32
CA GLN A 93 -3.39 7.00 -1.15
C GLN A 93 -4.19 6.26 -2.21
N TRP A 94 -3.56 5.28 -2.87
CA TRP A 94 -4.23 4.44 -3.85
C TRP A 94 -5.43 3.71 -3.24
N TYR A 95 -5.24 3.16 -2.05
CA TYR A 95 -6.30 2.42 -1.34
C TYR A 95 -7.51 3.32 -1.07
N PHE A 96 -7.28 4.52 -0.54
CA PHE A 96 -8.39 5.43 -0.23
C PHE A 96 -9.05 5.96 -1.49
N ASP A 97 -8.29 6.27 -2.52
CA ASP A 97 -8.84 6.71 -3.80
C ASP A 97 -9.71 5.62 -4.42
N LYS A 98 -9.26 4.39 -4.37
CA LYS A 98 -9.99 3.25 -4.93
C LYS A 98 -11.30 3.01 -4.19
N ARG A 99 -11.28 3.05 -2.88
CA ARG A 99 -12.49 2.87 -2.08
C ARG A 99 -13.49 3.99 -2.34
N ARG A 100 -13.04 5.20 -2.46
CA ARG A 100 -13.88 6.35 -2.77
C ARG A 100 -14.48 6.21 -4.16
N GLN A 101 -13.69 5.77 -5.12
CA GLN A 101 -14.11 5.54 -6.50
C GLN A 101 -15.19 4.45 -6.58
N ASP A 102 -15.03 3.39 -5.78
CA ASP A 102 -15.99 2.29 -5.74
C ASP A 102 -17.21 2.60 -4.88
N GLY A 103 -17.27 3.77 -4.26
CA GLY A 103 -18.36 4.14 -3.36
C GLY A 103 -18.29 3.44 -2.01
N ILE A 104 -17.14 2.91 -1.64
CA ILE A 104 -16.95 2.23 -0.36
C ILE A 104 -16.23 3.19 0.59
N PRO A 105 -16.85 3.59 1.71
CA PRO A 105 -16.17 4.45 2.67
C PRO A 105 -15.01 3.73 3.34
N SER A 106 -14.02 4.48 3.79
CA SER A 106 -12.98 3.94 4.66
C SER A 106 -13.56 3.68 6.04
N ASP A 107 -12.88 2.84 6.84
CA ASP A 107 -13.44 2.25 8.04
C ASP A 107 -14.04 3.23 9.04
N ASN A 108 -13.45 4.38 9.22
CA ASN A 108 -13.91 5.36 10.22
C ASN A 108 -14.17 6.72 9.62
N ARG A 109 -14.45 6.79 8.34
CA ARG A 109 -14.63 8.05 7.64
C ARG A 109 -15.89 8.03 6.83
N GLU A 110 -16.56 9.16 6.79
CA GLU A 110 -17.57 9.39 5.78
C GLU A 110 -16.88 9.56 4.44
N ALA A 111 -17.58 9.13 3.39
CA ALA A 111 -17.06 9.32 2.04
C ALA A 111 -16.89 10.82 1.80
N SER A 112 -15.66 11.24 1.56
CA SER A 112 -15.40 12.61 1.19
C SER A 112 -15.87 12.86 -0.24
N PRO A 113 -16.30 14.07 -0.56
CA PRO A 113 -16.61 14.41 -1.93
C PRO A 113 -15.40 14.11 -2.81
N THR A 114 -15.64 13.41 -3.89
CA THR A 114 -14.61 13.25 -4.90
C THR A 114 -14.40 14.55 -5.62
N PHE A 115 -13.19 14.78 -5.99
CA PHE A 115 -12.89 15.89 -6.86
C PHE A 115 -11.94 15.39 -7.93
N ALA A 116 -11.94 16.11 -8.97
CA ALA A 116 -11.12 15.76 -10.11
C ALA A 116 -9.64 15.84 -9.77
#